data_0593691d871fb7f13ac1c6004fb9e095
#
_entry.id   0593691d871fb7f13ac1c6004fb9e095
#
_cell.length_a   1.000
_cell.length_b   1.000
_cell.length_c   1.000
_cell.angle_alpha   90.00
_cell.angle_beta   90.00
_cell.angle_gamma   90.00
#
_symmetry.space_group_name_H-M   'P 1'
#
loop_
_entity.id
_entity.type
_entity.pdbx_description
1 polymer ?
#
loop_
_entity_poly.entity_id
_entity_poly.type
_entity_poly.pdbx_seq_one_letter_code
_entity_poly.pdbx_strand_id
1 'polypeptide(L)'
;MDLSKYSYIEVPAFTGDPLRDAKRLLRANGKEATLAHVCAVADECTGLARRFSLSEERCRLCGVLHDVGAVMRPEDMLSFARERGMAVDFAEERHPFLLHQRLSEILSRELLGVEDGAVLSAVGCHTMLKEKPSPYDMALFLADKLAWDQEGTPPYAQAVRGALARSLEGACLTYIDYALLNGRVLCPHRWLLQAHASLKSHPEI
;
A
#
# COMPACT_ATOMS: atom_id res chain seq x y z
N MET A 1 -10.52 12.68 13.35
CA MET A 1 -9.35 11.95 13.92
C MET A 1 -8.57 12.87 14.86
N ASP A 2 -8.27 12.44 16.08
CA ASP A 2 -7.42 13.20 17.01
C ASP A 2 -5.95 12.71 16.91
N LEU A 3 -5.06 13.64 16.56
CA LEU A 3 -3.60 13.43 16.45
C LEU A 3 -2.81 14.24 17.49
N SER A 4 -3.48 14.86 18.47
CA SER A 4 -2.86 15.74 19.46
C SER A 4 -1.71 15.09 20.23
N LYS A 5 -1.78 13.78 20.45
CA LYS A 5 -0.73 12.97 21.07
C LYS A 5 0.56 12.89 20.21
N TYR A 6 0.42 13.05 18.90
CA TYR A 6 1.50 13.01 17.91
C TYR A 6 1.78 14.41 17.39
N SER A 7 2.11 15.34 18.30
CA SER A 7 2.26 16.78 18.02
C SER A 7 3.33 17.12 16.97
N TYR A 8 4.18 16.18 16.60
CA TYR A 8 5.12 16.31 15.51
C TYR A 8 4.49 16.13 14.12
N ILE A 9 3.24 15.61 14.04
CA ILE A 9 2.51 15.49 12.77
C ILE A 9 1.83 16.82 12.48
N GLU A 10 2.30 17.50 11.46
CA GLU A 10 1.70 18.74 10.97
C GLU A 10 0.50 18.41 10.06
N VAL A 11 -0.69 18.89 10.43
CA VAL A 11 -1.91 18.74 9.64
C VAL A 11 -2.22 20.09 8.97
N PRO A 12 -1.98 20.22 7.65
CA PRO A 12 -2.22 21.47 6.93
C PRO A 12 -3.72 21.70 6.74
N ALA A 13 -4.12 22.94 6.38
CA ALA A 13 -5.47 23.19 5.92
C ALA A 13 -5.77 22.41 4.65
N PHE A 14 -6.83 21.59 4.68
CA PHE A 14 -7.26 20.77 3.55
C PHE A 14 -8.20 21.50 2.61
N THR A 15 -8.18 21.11 1.34
CA THR A 15 -9.00 21.69 0.25
C THR A 15 -10.27 20.90 0.00
N GLY A 16 -10.39 19.67 0.53
CA GLY A 16 -11.44 18.71 0.24
C GLY A 16 -11.16 17.84 -1.00
N ASP A 17 -10.02 18.01 -1.64
CA ASP A 17 -9.53 17.12 -2.72
C ASP A 17 -8.49 16.16 -2.13
N PRO A 18 -8.82 14.86 -1.95
CA PRO A 18 -7.93 13.89 -1.31
C PRO A 18 -6.57 13.74 -2.00
N LEU A 19 -6.50 13.85 -3.33
CA LEU A 19 -5.24 13.79 -4.08
C LEU A 19 -4.31 14.95 -3.73
N ARG A 20 -4.87 16.16 -3.66
CA ARG A 20 -4.12 17.37 -3.32
C ARG A 20 -3.74 17.36 -1.85
N ASP A 21 -4.66 16.98 -1.01
CA ASP A 21 -4.53 17.06 0.44
C ASP A 21 -3.55 16.01 0.98
N ALA A 22 -3.50 14.79 0.40
CA ALA A 22 -2.47 13.80 0.70
C ALA A 22 -1.06 14.33 0.40
N LYS A 23 -0.88 14.96 -0.77
CA LYS A 23 0.42 15.57 -1.15
C LYS A 23 0.80 16.73 -0.25
N ARG A 24 -0.18 17.53 0.20
CA ARG A 24 0.06 18.61 1.18
C ARG A 24 0.45 18.05 2.54
N LEU A 25 -0.21 16.98 3.00
CA LEU A 25 0.11 16.32 4.26
C LEU A 25 1.54 15.79 4.25
N LEU A 26 1.95 15.07 3.20
CA LEU A 26 3.31 14.57 3.07
C LEU A 26 4.33 15.72 3.07
N ARG A 27 4.09 16.79 2.32
CA ARG A 27 4.98 17.96 2.25
C ARG A 27 5.12 18.67 3.59
N ALA A 28 4.01 18.92 4.30
CA ALA A 28 4.03 19.57 5.60
C ALA A 28 4.87 18.80 6.62
N ASN A 29 4.94 17.47 6.46
CA ASN A 29 5.73 16.59 7.34
C ASN A 29 7.14 16.26 6.82
N GLY A 30 7.64 16.99 5.81
CA GLY A 30 9.01 16.81 5.28
C GLY A 30 9.21 15.46 4.59
N LYS A 31 8.14 14.83 4.03
CA LYS A 31 8.18 13.52 3.39
C LYS A 31 8.32 13.63 1.87
N GLU A 32 9.31 14.39 1.40
CA GLU A 32 9.50 14.66 -0.03
C GLU A 32 9.84 13.38 -0.83
N ALA A 33 10.66 12.48 -0.26
CA ALA A 33 10.95 11.20 -0.90
C ALA A 33 9.69 10.33 -1.04
N THR A 34 8.89 10.23 0.03
CA THR A 34 7.59 9.53 0.00
C THR A 34 6.64 10.19 -1.00
N LEU A 35 6.63 11.52 -1.08
CA LEU A 35 5.81 12.25 -2.06
C LEU A 35 6.20 11.91 -3.51
N ALA A 36 7.49 11.81 -3.79
CA ALA A 36 7.96 11.39 -5.11
C ALA A 36 7.54 9.94 -5.41
N HIS A 37 7.72 9.04 -4.42
CA HIS A 37 7.34 7.64 -4.52
C HIS A 37 5.83 7.46 -4.78
N VAL A 38 4.96 8.08 -3.99
CA VAL A 38 3.50 7.93 -4.20
C VAL A 38 3.03 8.47 -5.55
N CYS A 39 3.72 9.46 -6.11
CA CYS A 39 3.43 9.93 -7.47
C CYS A 39 3.84 8.88 -8.52
N ALA A 40 5.01 8.26 -8.39
CA ALA A 40 5.45 7.19 -9.28
C ALA A 40 4.55 5.96 -9.19
N VAL A 41 4.15 5.56 -7.99
CA VAL A 41 3.17 4.46 -7.76
C VAL A 41 1.81 4.80 -8.38
N ALA A 42 1.35 6.04 -8.28
CA ALA A 42 0.09 6.46 -8.90
C ALA A 42 0.13 6.35 -10.44
N ASP A 43 1.26 6.68 -11.05
CA ASP A 43 1.44 6.57 -12.49
C ASP A 43 1.52 5.10 -12.94
N GLU A 44 2.26 4.24 -12.24
CA GLU A 44 2.32 2.79 -12.51
C GLU A 44 0.93 2.14 -12.31
N CYS A 45 0.23 2.46 -11.22
CA CYS A 45 -1.11 1.94 -10.93
C CYS A 45 -2.12 2.36 -12.00
N THR A 46 -2.04 3.61 -12.50
CA THR A 46 -2.86 4.10 -13.62
C THR A 46 -2.54 3.34 -14.92
N GLY A 47 -1.28 3.00 -15.16
CA GLY A 47 -0.87 2.13 -16.27
C GLY A 47 -1.50 0.74 -16.20
N LEU A 48 -1.52 0.15 -15.00
CA LEU A 48 -2.21 -1.13 -14.76
C LEU A 48 -3.72 -1.01 -14.94
N ALA A 49 -4.32 0.12 -14.52
CA ALA A 49 -5.75 0.36 -14.70
C ALA A 49 -6.17 0.28 -16.16
N ARG A 50 -5.43 0.93 -17.06
CA ARG A 50 -5.69 0.87 -18.52
C ARG A 50 -5.61 -0.55 -19.06
N ARG A 51 -4.63 -1.30 -18.59
CA ARG A 51 -4.38 -2.67 -19.05
C ARG A 51 -5.47 -3.64 -18.61
N PHE A 52 -5.98 -3.51 -17.39
CA PHE A 52 -6.93 -4.42 -16.76
C PHE A 52 -8.35 -3.84 -16.66
N SER A 53 -8.65 -2.78 -17.42
CA SER A 53 -9.98 -2.14 -17.48
C SER A 53 -10.50 -1.71 -16.10
N LEU A 54 -9.62 -1.19 -15.24
CA LEU A 54 -9.97 -0.60 -13.96
C LEU A 54 -10.18 0.92 -14.10
N SER A 55 -10.74 1.56 -13.07
CA SER A 55 -10.85 3.02 -13.02
C SER A 55 -9.46 3.65 -12.82
N GLU A 56 -9.01 4.45 -13.80
CA GLU A 56 -7.75 5.20 -13.70
C GLU A 56 -7.77 6.19 -12.52
N GLU A 57 -8.92 6.81 -12.27
CA GLU A 57 -9.11 7.73 -11.15
C GLU A 57 -8.91 7.03 -9.80
N ARG A 58 -9.55 5.88 -9.59
CA ARG A 58 -9.36 5.07 -8.38
C ARG A 58 -7.92 4.61 -8.22
N CYS A 59 -7.31 4.10 -9.27
CA CYS A 59 -5.91 3.63 -9.24
C CYS A 59 -4.94 4.77 -8.93
N ARG A 60 -5.15 5.95 -9.51
CA ARG A 60 -4.37 7.15 -9.20
C ARG A 60 -4.53 7.54 -7.72
N LEU A 61 -5.75 7.51 -7.21
CA LEU A 61 -6.04 7.83 -5.81
C LEU A 61 -5.39 6.81 -4.87
N CYS A 62 -5.50 5.51 -5.17
CA CYS A 62 -4.82 4.44 -4.43
C CYS A 62 -3.31 4.71 -4.33
N GLY A 63 -2.66 5.01 -5.46
CA GLY A 63 -1.22 5.26 -5.51
C GLY A 63 -0.79 6.48 -4.69
N VAL A 64 -1.56 7.59 -4.72
CA VAL A 64 -1.22 8.79 -3.94
C VAL A 64 -1.44 8.59 -2.44
N LEU A 65 -2.41 7.78 -2.05
CA LEU A 65 -2.81 7.60 -0.65
C LEU A 65 -2.04 6.50 0.09
N HIS A 66 -1.42 5.54 -0.63
CA HIS A 66 -0.96 4.29 0.00
C HIS A 66 0.03 4.51 1.15
N ASP A 67 0.85 5.53 1.06
CA ASP A 67 1.93 5.80 2.03
C ASP A 67 1.72 7.08 2.87
N VAL A 68 0.50 7.65 2.91
CA VAL A 68 0.25 8.80 3.79
C VAL A 68 0.45 8.48 5.28
N GLY A 69 0.38 7.21 5.67
CA GLY A 69 0.70 6.72 7.01
C GLY A 69 2.15 6.92 7.42
N ALA A 70 3.07 7.12 6.47
CA ALA A 70 4.49 7.37 6.73
C ALA A 70 4.76 8.72 7.42
N VAL A 71 3.76 9.59 7.62
CA VAL A 71 3.88 10.77 8.49
C VAL A 71 4.04 10.39 9.96
N MET A 72 3.55 9.22 10.37
CA MET A 72 3.74 8.70 11.72
C MET A 72 5.10 7.99 11.84
N ARG A 73 5.77 8.20 12.96
CA ARG A 73 7.04 7.51 13.26
C ARG A 73 6.79 6.03 13.52
N PRO A 74 7.68 5.12 13.03
CA PRO A 74 7.50 3.68 13.24
C PRO A 74 7.34 3.27 14.71
N GLU A 75 8.05 3.93 15.63
CA GLU A 75 7.97 3.69 17.07
C GLU A 75 6.58 3.98 17.66
N ASP A 76 5.80 4.86 17.04
CA ASP A 76 4.47 5.25 17.50
C ASP A 76 3.35 4.39 16.89
N MET A 77 3.61 3.75 15.74
CA MET A 77 2.59 3.00 14.98
C MET A 77 1.97 1.86 15.79
N LEU A 78 2.76 1.15 16.59
CA LEU A 78 2.28 0.04 17.39
C LEU A 78 1.39 0.52 18.55
N SER A 79 1.75 1.60 19.24
CA SER A 79 0.92 2.19 20.30
C SER A 79 -0.37 2.73 19.74
N PHE A 80 -0.32 3.43 18.60
CA PHE A 80 -1.50 3.90 17.90
C PHE A 80 -2.46 2.78 17.53
N ALA A 81 -1.94 1.68 16.95
CA ALA A 81 -2.76 0.53 16.58
C ALA A 81 -3.46 -0.10 17.78
N ARG A 82 -2.74 -0.27 18.90
CA ARG A 82 -3.27 -0.84 20.15
C ARG A 82 -4.34 0.06 20.78
N GLU A 83 -4.12 1.36 20.83
CA GLU A 83 -5.09 2.35 21.35
C GLU A 83 -6.40 2.35 20.56
N ARG A 84 -6.33 2.06 19.26
CA ARG A 84 -7.52 1.93 18.41
C ARG A 84 -8.14 0.52 18.39
N GLY A 85 -7.66 -0.37 19.24
CA GLY A 85 -8.17 -1.74 19.33
C GLY A 85 -7.92 -2.57 18.07
N MET A 86 -6.92 -2.20 17.27
CA MET A 86 -6.59 -2.96 16.07
C MET A 86 -5.93 -4.28 16.46
N ALA A 87 -6.37 -5.38 15.85
CA ALA A 87 -5.64 -6.63 15.96
C ALA A 87 -4.27 -6.48 15.30
N VAL A 88 -3.20 -6.76 16.02
CA VAL A 88 -1.82 -6.64 15.54
C VAL A 88 -1.29 -8.04 15.23
N ASP A 89 -0.65 -8.19 14.08
CA ASP A 89 0.01 -9.42 13.69
C ASP A 89 1.40 -9.53 14.33
N PHE A 90 1.90 -10.76 14.50
CA PHE A 90 3.24 -10.98 15.06
C PHE A 90 4.34 -10.28 14.21
N ALA A 91 4.18 -10.24 12.90
CA ALA A 91 5.10 -9.50 12.03
C ALA A 91 5.06 -7.99 12.28
N GLU A 92 3.88 -7.42 12.55
CA GLU A 92 3.71 -6.01 12.90
C GLU A 92 4.30 -5.67 14.28
N GLU A 93 4.22 -6.59 15.25
CA GLU A 93 4.88 -6.41 16.55
C GLU A 93 6.40 -6.37 16.42
N ARG A 94 6.96 -7.21 15.56
CA ARG A 94 8.41 -7.27 15.30
C ARG A 94 8.89 -6.11 14.42
N HIS A 95 8.05 -5.66 13.51
CA HIS A 95 8.33 -4.62 12.54
C HIS A 95 7.16 -3.62 12.45
N PRO A 96 7.04 -2.70 13.43
CA PRO A 96 5.90 -1.78 13.53
C PRO A 96 5.64 -0.95 12.26
N PHE A 97 6.68 -0.72 11.45
CA PHE A 97 6.52 -0.04 10.17
C PHE A 97 5.51 -0.74 9.24
N LEU A 98 5.30 -2.04 9.35
CA LEU A 98 4.29 -2.75 8.54
C LEU A 98 2.87 -2.24 8.77
N LEU A 99 2.62 -1.56 9.90
CA LEU A 99 1.33 -0.94 10.20
C LEU A 99 1.03 0.29 9.32
N HIS A 100 2.03 0.87 8.60
CA HIS A 100 1.82 2.08 7.80
C HIS A 100 0.68 1.92 6.77
N GLN A 101 0.51 0.74 6.17
CA GLN A 101 -0.58 0.47 5.23
C GLN A 101 -1.96 0.67 5.88
N ARG A 102 -2.16 0.16 7.09
CA ARG A 102 -3.42 0.29 7.84
C ARG A 102 -3.61 1.71 8.38
N LEU A 103 -2.52 2.38 8.76
CA LEU A 103 -2.52 3.80 9.11
C LEU A 103 -2.89 4.65 7.90
N SER A 104 -2.36 4.35 6.72
CA SER A 104 -2.70 5.04 5.48
C SER A 104 -4.18 4.95 5.17
N GLU A 105 -4.79 3.77 5.35
CA GLU A 105 -6.24 3.59 5.22
C GLU A 105 -7.01 4.47 6.21
N ILE A 106 -6.62 4.46 7.49
CA ILE A 106 -7.29 5.24 8.54
C ILE A 106 -7.15 6.74 8.26
N LEU A 107 -5.95 7.24 7.94
CA LEU A 107 -5.73 8.64 7.60
C LEU A 107 -6.50 9.04 6.34
N SER A 108 -6.55 8.19 5.33
CA SER A 108 -7.32 8.45 4.11
C SER A 108 -8.81 8.60 4.41
N ARG A 109 -9.38 7.73 5.25
CA ARG A 109 -10.78 7.77 5.65
C ARG A 109 -11.09 8.94 6.58
N GLU A 110 -10.38 9.03 7.70
CA GLU A 110 -10.78 9.92 8.80
C GLU A 110 -10.21 11.34 8.68
N LEU A 111 -9.10 11.53 7.98
CA LEU A 111 -8.44 12.82 7.85
C LEU A 111 -8.65 13.42 6.46
N LEU A 112 -8.58 12.61 5.40
CA LEU A 112 -8.71 13.07 4.02
C LEU A 112 -10.11 12.86 3.44
N GLY A 113 -11.06 12.30 4.20
CA GLY A 113 -12.46 12.17 3.82
C GLY A 113 -12.75 11.19 2.67
N VAL A 114 -11.88 10.18 2.46
CA VAL A 114 -12.10 9.18 1.43
C VAL A 114 -13.15 8.17 1.88
N GLU A 115 -14.20 7.99 1.07
CA GLU A 115 -15.31 7.06 1.35
C GLU A 115 -15.31 5.83 0.40
N ASP A 116 -14.55 5.86 -0.70
CA ASP A 116 -14.49 4.75 -1.66
C ASP A 116 -13.86 3.51 -1.03
N GLY A 117 -14.70 2.50 -0.75
CA GLY A 117 -14.28 1.26 -0.10
C GLY A 117 -13.23 0.46 -0.90
N ALA A 118 -13.23 0.55 -2.24
CA ALA A 118 -12.24 -0.14 -3.06
C ALA A 118 -10.85 0.52 -2.92
N VAL A 119 -10.82 1.86 -2.87
CA VAL A 119 -9.59 2.62 -2.63
C VAL A 119 -9.06 2.34 -1.23
N LEU A 120 -9.90 2.45 -0.20
CA LEU A 120 -9.51 2.21 1.19
C LEU A 120 -9.00 0.79 1.40
N SER A 121 -9.65 -0.20 0.79
CA SER A 121 -9.22 -1.59 0.82
C SER A 121 -7.81 -1.75 0.25
N ALA A 122 -7.56 -1.23 -0.95
CA ALA A 122 -6.27 -1.32 -1.60
C ALA A 122 -5.16 -0.66 -0.77
N VAL A 123 -5.41 0.57 -0.29
CA VAL A 123 -4.48 1.30 0.58
C VAL A 123 -4.17 0.49 1.85
N GLY A 124 -5.19 -0.11 2.49
CA GLY A 124 -5.03 -0.84 3.76
C GLY A 124 -4.26 -2.16 3.66
N CYS A 125 -4.01 -2.68 2.45
CA CYS A 125 -3.31 -3.96 2.27
C CYS A 125 -2.18 -3.93 1.22
N HIS A 126 -1.73 -2.75 0.79
CA HIS A 126 -0.78 -2.61 -0.33
C HIS A 126 0.59 -3.25 -0.09
N THR A 127 1.02 -3.39 1.17
CA THR A 127 2.31 -3.99 1.50
C THR A 127 2.24 -5.51 1.59
N MET A 128 1.21 -6.03 2.27
CA MET A 128 1.10 -7.46 2.58
C MET A 128 0.13 -8.20 1.66
N LEU A 129 -0.75 -7.48 0.96
CA LEU A 129 -1.93 -8.02 0.30
C LEU A 129 -2.84 -8.70 1.34
N LYS A 130 -4.01 -9.16 0.94
CA LYS A 130 -4.95 -9.89 1.82
C LYS A 130 -5.54 -11.10 1.11
N GLU A 131 -6.18 -11.98 1.86
CA GLU A 131 -6.94 -13.09 1.30
C GLU A 131 -8.00 -12.60 0.30
N LYS A 132 -8.11 -13.26 -0.85
CA LYS A 132 -9.06 -12.91 -1.92
C LYS A 132 -9.00 -11.42 -2.30
N PRO A 133 -7.85 -10.94 -2.76
CA PRO A 133 -7.68 -9.54 -3.07
C PRO A 133 -8.51 -9.12 -4.27
N SER A 134 -9.06 -7.92 -4.23
CA SER A 134 -9.73 -7.31 -5.37
C SER A 134 -8.74 -6.91 -6.46
N PRO A 135 -9.18 -6.65 -7.70
CA PRO A 135 -8.30 -6.13 -8.74
C PRO A 135 -7.59 -4.82 -8.37
N TYR A 136 -8.23 -3.94 -7.57
CA TYR A 136 -7.60 -2.71 -7.07
C TYR A 136 -6.54 -2.98 -6.01
N ASP A 137 -6.77 -3.94 -5.10
CA ASP A 137 -5.78 -4.37 -4.11
C ASP A 137 -4.52 -4.89 -4.82
N MET A 138 -4.69 -5.74 -5.84
CA MET A 138 -3.61 -6.32 -6.63
C MET A 138 -2.88 -5.29 -7.48
N ALA A 139 -3.61 -4.37 -8.11
CA ALA A 139 -3.01 -3.32 -8.93
C ALA A 139 -2.13 -2.39 -8.10
N LEU A 140 -2.59 -1.93 -6.93
CA LEU A 140 -1.78 -1.10 -6.04
C LEU A 140 -0.59 -1.88 -5.47
N PHE A 141 -0.80 -3.11 -5.00
CA PHE A 141 0.27 -3.97 -4.49
C PHE A 141 1.41 -4.12 -5.51
N LEU A 142 1.08 -4.37 -6.78
CA LEU A 142 2.07 -4.53 -7.85
C LEU A 142 2.70 -3.19 -8.25
N ALA A 143 1.91 -2.12 -8.33
CA ALA A 143 2.40 -0.79 -8.68
C ALA A 143 3.47 -0.31 -7.69
N ASP A 144 3.25 -0.49 -6.39
CA ASP A 144 4.22 -0.15 -5.35
C ASP A 144 5.54 -0.93 -5.51
N LYS A 145 5.48 -2.22 -5.86
CA LYS A 145 6.68 -3.05 -6.07
C LYS A 145 7.41 -2.71 -7.39
N LEU A 146 6.70 -2.22 -8.40
CA LEU A 146 7.25 -1.91 -9.72
C LEU A 146 7.73 -0.46 -9.85
N ALA A 147 7.18 0.46 -9.06
CA ALA A 147 7.65 1.85 -8.95
C ALA A 147 8.90 1.93 -8.06
N TRP A 148 9.99 1.34 -8.55
CA TRP A 148 11.25 1.19 -7.82
C TRP A 148 11.92 2.54 -7.58
N ASP A 149 12.25 2.85 -6.34
CA ASP A 149 12.83 4.13 -5.90
C ASP A 149 14.32 4.03 -5.51
N GLN A 150 14.96 2.87 -5.79
CA GLN A 150 16.38 2.64 -5.55
C GLN A 150 17.13 2.52 -6.87
N GLU A 151 18.47 2.54 -6.82
CA GLU A 151 19.29 2.34 -8.01
C GLU A 151 19.06 0.97 -8.66
N GLY A 152 19.05 0.95 -10.00
CA GLY A 152 18.91 -0.28 -10.79
C GLY A 152 17.48 -0.71 -11.01
N THR A 153 17.29 -2.00 -11.29
CA THR A 153 15.99 -2.63 -11.55
C THR A 153 15.73 -3.69 -10.49
N PRO A 154 14.54 -3.76 -9.91
CA PRO A 154 14.23 -4.79 -8.91
C PRO A 154 14.39 -6.19 -9.53
N PRO A 155 15.04 -7.13 -8.81
CA PRO A 155 15.38 -8.46 -9.37
C PRO A 155 14.16 -9.25 -9.86
N TYR A 156 12.98 -8.98 -9.31
CA TYR A 156 11.71 -9.62 -9.67
C TYR A 156 10.98 -8.93 -10.83
N ALA A 157 11.38 -7.73 -11.21
CA ALA A 157 10.58 -6.89 -12.13
C ALA A 157 10.30 -7.57 -13.46
N GLN A 158 11.29 -8.23 -14.07
CA GLN A 158 11.12 -8.93 -15.35
C GLN A 158 10.09 -10.06 -15.22
N ALA A 159 10.18 -10.88 -14.18
CA ALA A 159 9.27 -11.99 -13.96
C ALA A 159 7.83 -11.49 -13.70
N VAL A 160 7.67 -10.46 -12.84
CA VAL A 160 6.38 -9.85 -12.52
C VAL A 160 5.76 -9.20 -13.76
N ARG A 161 6.52 -8.43 -14.54
CA ARG A 161 6.02 -7.82 -15.79
C ARG A 161 5.66 -8.89 -16.84
N GLY A 162 6.39 -10.01 -16.90
CA GLY A 162 6.04 -11.17 -17.72
C GLY A 162 4.73 -11.82 -17.30
N ALA A 163 4.50 -12.01 -15.99
CA ALA A 163 3.26 -12.53 -15.46
C ALA A 163 2.08 -11.57 -15.65
N LEU A 164 2.29 -10.25 -15.53
CA LEU A 164 1.32 -9.22 -15.87
C LEU A 164 0.82 -9.34 -17.31
N ALA A 165 1.57 -9.97 -18.24
CA ALA A 165 1.06 -10.21 -19.58
C ALA A 165 -0.18 -11.11 -19.61
N ARG A 166 -0.43 -11.86 -18.55
CA ARG A 166 -1.57 -12.78 -18.41
C ARG A 166 -2.61 -12.24 -17.44
N SER A 167 -2.24 -11.98 -16.17
CA SER A 167 -3.19 -11.55 -15.14
C SER A 167 -2.53 -10.80 -13.99
N LEU A 168 -3.33 -10.07 -13.20
CA LEU A 168 -2.91 -9.45 -11.93
C LEU A 168 -2.58 -10.52 -10.89
N GLU A 169 -3.39 -11.57 -10.81
CA GLU A 169 -3.26 -12.67 -9.88
C GLU A 169 -1.92 -13.39 -10.06
N GLY A 170 -1.61 -13.77 -11.31
CA GLY A 170 -0.34 -14.42 -11.65
C GLY A 170 0.88 -13.54 -11.35
N ALA A 171 0.77 -12.25 -11.55
CA ALA A 171 1.84 -11.30 -11.21
C ALA A 171 2.02 -11.15 -9.69
N CYS A 172 0.93 -11.06 -8.94
CA CYS A 172 0.97 -11.06 -7.47
C CYS A 172 1.62 -12.34 -6.94
N LEU A 173 1.17 -13.50 -7.43
CA LEU A 173 1.73 -14.79 -7.04
C LEU A 173 3.24 -14.86 -7.35
N THR A 174 3.65 -14.43 -8.54
CA THR A 174 5.07 -14.38 -8.94
C THR A 174 5.90 -13.54 -7.97
N TYR A 175 5.41 -12.37 -7.56
CA TYR A 175 6.10 -11.54 -6.59
C TYR A 175 6.15 -12.18 -5.20
N ILE A 176 5.02 -12.74 -4.72
CA ILE A 176 4.95 -13.35 -3.38
C ILE A 176 5.86 -14.57 -3.31
N ASP A 177 5.86 -15.42 -4.34
CA ASP A 177 6.79 -16.57 -4.43
C ASP A 177 8.24 -16.10 -4.38
N TYR A 178 8.60 -15.06 -5.15
CA TYR A 178 9.94 -14.49 -5.10
C TYR A 178 10.31 -14.01 -3.68
N ALA A 179 9.41 -13.29 -3.02
CA ALA A 179 9.66 -12.72 -1.70
C ALA A 179 9.83 -13.80 -0.61
N LEU A 180 9.00 -14.84 -0.64
CA LEU A 180 9.06 -15.94 0.31
C LEU A 180 10.27 -16.86 0.09
N LEU A 181 10.60 -17.21 -1.17
CA LEU A 181 11.68 -18.14 -1.51
C LEU A 181 13.07 -17.53 -1.36
N ASN A 182 13.23 -16.23 -1.53
CA ASN A 182 14.54 -15.56 -1.47
C ASN A 182 14.84 -14.94 -0.08
N GLY A 183 14.11 -15.32 0.97
CA GLY A 183 14.35 -14.81 2.32
C GLY A 183 14.17 -13.29 2.46
N ARG A 184 13.43 -12.67 1.55
CA ARG A 184 13.15 -11.22 1.59
C ARG A 184 12.10 -10.86 2.65
N VAL A 185 11.33 -11.85 3.10
CA VAL A 185 10.35 -11.72 4.17
C VAL A 185 10.87 -12.49 5.38
N LEU A 186 11.52 -11.80 6.30
CA LEU A 186 12.10 -12.40 7.51
C LEU A 186 11.02 -12.88 8.50
N CYS A 187 9.87 -12.21 8.50
CA CYS A 187 8.73 -12.53 9.35
C CYS A 187 7.44 -12.42 8.49
N PRO A 188 6.99 -13.53 7.88
CA PRO A 188 5.81 -13.49 7.02
C PRO A 188 4.55 -13.07 7.79
N HIS A 189 3.90 -12.03 7.32
CA HIS A 189 2.62 -11.58 7.84
C HIS A 189 1.52 -12.57 7.46
N ARG A 190 0.57 -12.83 8.36
CA ARG A 190 -0.55 -13.76 8.13
C ARG A 190 -1.31 -13.44 6.84
N TRP A 191 -1.56 -12.16 6.56
CA TRP A 191 -2.27 -11.74 5.33
C TRP A 191 -1.51 -12.14 4.07
N LEU A 192 -0.19 -11.99 4.03
CA LEU A 192 0.62 -12.41 2.88
C LEU A 192 0.49 -13.91 2.62
N LEU A 193 0.53 -14.73 3.68
CA LEU A 193 0.38 -16.18 3.56
C LEU A 193 -1.04 -16.57 3.10
N GLN A 194 -2.06 -15.88 3.59
CA GLN A 194 -3.45 -16.09 3.17
C GLN A 194 -3.67 -15.65 1.71
N ALA A 195 -3.12 -14.49 1.30
CA ALA A 195 -3.15 -14.05 -0.10
C ALA A 195 -2.49 -15.07 -1.01
N HIS A 196 -1.29 -15.55 -0.63
CA HIS A 196 -0.57 -16.57 -1.39
C HIS A 196 -1.39 -17.86 -1.56
N ALA A 197 -2.00 -18.37 -0.49
CA ALA A 197 -2.83 -19.56 -0.53
C ALA A 197 -4.09 -19.34 -1.41
N SER A 198 -4.76 -18.20 -1.27
CA SER A 198 -5.96 -17.89 -2.04
C SER A 198 -5.67 -17.73 -3.54
N LEU A 199 -4.57 -17.09 -3.90
CA LEU A 199 -4.17 -16.94 -5.30
C LEU A 199 -3.78 -18.28 -5.95
N LYS A 200 -3.15 -19.19 -5.20
CA LYS A 200 -2.83 -20.55 -5.68
C LYS A 200 -4.04 -21.46 -5.89
N SER A 201 -5.14 -21.22 -5.19
CA SER A 201 -6.34 -22.04 -5.28
C SER A 201 -7.22 -21.73 -6.49
N HIS A 202 -6.89 -20.72 -7.31
CA HIS A 202 -7.62 -20.38 -8.53
C HIS A 202 -6.77 -20.74 -9.76
N PRO A 203 -6.92 -21.95 -10.32
CA PRO A 203 -6.02 -22.49 -11.36
C PRO A 203 -6.26 -21.91 -12.77
N GLU A 204 -7.10 -20.92 -12.94
CA GLU A 204 -7.37 -20.25 -14.24
C GLU A 204 -6.44 -19.05 -14.50
N ILE A 205 -5.27 -19.07 -13.94
CA ILE A 205 -4.26 -18.01 -14.06
C ILE A 205 -3.15 -18.45 -15.02
#